data_5a429230e78c245a0e1d1e125b55c302
#
_entry.id   5a429230e78c245a0e1d1e125b55c302
#
_cell.length_a   1.000
_cell.length_b   1.000
_cell.length_c   1.000
_cell.angle_alpha   90.00
_cell.angle_beta   90.00
_cell.angle_gamma   90.00
#
_symmetry.space_group_name_H-M   'P 1'
#
loop_
_entity.id
_entity.type
_entity.pdbx_description
1 polymer ?
#
loop_
_entity_poly.entity_id
_entity_poly.type
_entity_poly.pdbx_seq_one_letter_code
_entity_poly.pdbx_strand_id
1 'polypeptide(L)'
;MLRASRSDDMDEIVEIWLLASLQAHDFVDASCWWQAQEDLRTRYLERARIWVFEERGELLGFMALVDDYLAALFVRPDRQGRGVGHALLQEAKSKGARLHARVFVENDQAVRFYRRHGFVIEGEETDPLTGHPLLRIRFVEQPAMLAAAP
;
A
#
# COMPACT_ATOMS: atom_id res chain seq x y z
N MET A 1 -6.42 -13.00 -8.74
CA MET A 1 -6.14 -12.44 -10.09
C MET A 1 -6.16 -10.92 -10.04
N LEU A 2 -5.12 -10.32 -10.54
CA LEU A 2 -5.01 -8.86 -10.62
C LEU A 2 -5.88 -8.30 -11.75
N ARG A 3 -6.55 -7.20 -11.49
CA ARG A 3 -7.28 -6.44 -12.49
C ARG A 3 -7.41 -4.98 -12.08
N ALA A 4 -7.68 -4.11 -13.04
CA ALA A 4 -8.02 -2.72 -12.73
C ALA A 4 -9.33 -2.68 -11.94
N SER A 5 -9.45 -1.72 -11.03
CA SER A 5 -10.66 -1.57 -10.22
C SER A 5 -11.83 -1.06 -11.07
N ARG A 6 -13.03 -1.34 -10.60
CA ARG A 6 -14.28 -0.81 -11.17
C ARG A 6 -14.97 0.06 -10.14
N SER A 7 -15.89 0.88 -10.57
CA SER A 7 -16.59 1.80 -9.66
C SER A 7 -17.35 1.06 -8.55
N ASP A 8 -17.85 -0.15 -8.83
CA ASP A 8 -18.58 -0.95 -7.83
C ASP A 8 -17.67 -1.70 -6.85
N ASP A 9 -16.35 -1.61 -7.03
CA ASP A 9 -15.38 -2.18 -6.08
C ASP A 9 -15.13 -1.26 -4.87
N MET A 10 -15.54 0.01 -4.95
CA MET A 10 -15.12 1.03 -3.99
C MET A 10 -15.47 0.68 -2.54
N ASP A 11 -16.66 0.14 -2.31
CA ASP A 11 -17.06 -0.21 -0.94
C ASP A 11 -16.16 -1.29 -0.33
N GLU A 12 -15.82 -2.31 -1.11
CA GLU A 12 -14.88 -3.35 -0.65
C GLU A 12 -13.47 -2.81 -0.46
N ILE A 13 -13.02 -1.92 -1.34
CA ILE A 13 -11.71 -1.29 -1.23
C ILE A 13 -11.60 -0.52 0.08
N VAL A 14 -12.59 0.29 0.40
CA VAL A 14 -12.61 1.08 1.63
C VAL A 14 -12.67 0.15 2.85
N GLU A 15 -13.44 -0.94 2.78
CA GLU A 15 -13.49 -1.94 3.84
C GLU A 15 -12.13 -2.58 4.09
N ILE A 16 -11.43 -2.98 3.04
CA ILE A 16 -10.08 -3.56 3.16
C ILE A 16 -9.12 -2.58 3.82
N TRP A 17 -9.17 -1.31 3.37
CA TRP A 17 -8.34 -0.27 3.95
C TRP A 17 -8.61 -0.11 5.45
N LEU A 18 -9.87 -0.06 5.84
CA LEU A 18 -10.25 0.11 7.25
C LEU A 18 -9.79 -1.07 8.09
N LEU A 19 -10.11 -2.29 7.68
CA LEU A 19 -9.77 -3.50 8.44
C LEU A 19 -8.25 -3.66 8.56
N ALA A 20 -7.52 -3.44 7.48
CA ALA A 20 -6.07 -3.55 7.49
C ALA A 20 -5.43 -2.44 8.33
N SER A 21 -5.96 -1.22 8.28
CA SER A 21 -5.44 -0.10 9.09
C SER A 21 -5.69 -0.34 10.58
N LEU A 22 -6.86 -0.82 10.95
CA LEU A 22 -7.17 -1.13 12.36
C LEU A 22 -6.23 -2.18 12.92
N GLN A 23 -5.83 -3.15 12.12
CA GLN A 23 -4.91 -4.20 12.56
C GLN A 23 -3.46 -3.73 12.55
N ALA A 24 -3.01 -3.16 11.44
CA ALA A 24 -1.59 -2.83 11.24
C ALA A 24 -1.17 -1.56 11.97
N HIS A 25 -2.09 -0.64 12.19
CA HIS A 25 -1.82 0.66 12.78
C HIS A 25 -2.54 0.83 14.12
N ASP A 26 -2.40 -0.18 14.98
CA ASP A 26 -3.06 -0.21 16.30
C ASP A 26 -2.48 0.81 17.29
N PHE A 27 -1.34 1.42 16.98
CA PHE A 27 -0.75 2.52 17.73
C PHE A 27 -1.49 3.86 17.51
N VAL A 28 -2.42 3.90 16.56
CA VAL A 28 -3.28 5.05 16.28
C VAL A 28 -4.69 4.73 16.81
N ASP A 29 -5.34 5.72 17.42
CA ASP A 29 -6.71 5.56 17.88
C ASP A 29 -7.62 5.10 16.73
N ALA A 30 -8.41 4.05 16.97
CA ALA A 30 -9.27 3.46 15.95
C ALA A 30 -10.24 4.47 15.33
N SER A 31 -10.70 5.45 16.12
CA SER A 31 -11.63 6.49 15.62
C SER A 31 -11.03 7.29 14.46
N CYS A 32 -9.70 7.43 14.44
CA CYS A 32 -9.01 8.13 13.35
C CYS A 32 -9.26 7.46 12.01
N TRP A 33 -9.21 6.12 11.97
CA TRP A 33 -9.47 5.37 10.75
C TRP A 33 -10.93 5.39 10.36
N TRP A 34 -11.82 5.24 11.34
CA TRP A 34 -13.26 5.31 11.09
C TRP A 34 -13.65 6.64 10.49
N GLN A 35 -13.11 7.74 11.01
CA GLN A 35 -13.44 9.09 10.53
C GLN A 35 -12.81 9.39 9.16
N ALA A 36 -11.70 8.75 8.84
CA ALA A 36 -10.98 9.02 7.59
C ALA A 36 -11.57 8.32 6.38
N GLN A 37 -12.54 7.42 6.55
CA GLN A 37 -13.09 6.63 5.45
C GLN A 37 -13.67 7.48 4.32
N GLU A 38 -14.41 8.53 4.65
CA GLU A 38 -15.02 9.37 3.62
C GLU A 38 -13.98 10.17 2.86
N ASP A 39 -12.98 10.70 3.54
CA ASP A 39 -11.87 11.39 2.89
C ASP A 39 -11.07 10.46 1.98
N LEU A 40 -10.86 9.22 2.40
CA LEU A 40 -10.21 8.22 1.57
C LEU A 40 -10.97 8.03 0.26
N ARG A 41 -12.28 7.83 0.37
CA ARG A 41 -13.15 7.59 -0.78
C ARG A 41 -13.17 8.77 -1.75
N THR A 42 -13.35 9.98 -1.22
CA THR A 42 -13.64 11.16 -2.04
C THR A 42 -12.40 11.93 -2.48
N ARG A 43 -11.33 11.93 -1.68
CA ARG A 43 -10.15 12.74 -1.95
C ARG A 43 -8.97 11.94 -2.49
N TYR A 44 -8.72 10.77 -1.92
CA TYR A 44 -7.51 10.02 -2.24
C TYR A 44 -7.74 9.01 -3.33
N LEU A 45 -8.74 8.16 -3.18
CA LEU A 45 -8.95 7.07 -4.13
C LEU A 45 -9.55 7.53 -5.44
N GLU A 46 -10.31 8.62 -5.45
CA GLU A 46 -10.91 9.16 -6.66
C GLU A 46 -9.84 9.61 -7.69
N ARG A 47 -8.69 10.06 -7.21
CA ARG A 47 -7.59 10.55 -8.06
C ARG A 47 -6.58 9.47 -8.41
N ALA A 48 -6.71 8.30 -7.85
CA ALA A 48 -5.73 7.24 -7.98
C ALA A 48 -6.11 6.27 -9.10
N ARG A 49 -5.09 5.65 -9.67
CA ARG A 49 -5.27 4.45 -10.48
C ARG A 49 -5.20 3.28 -9.53
N ILE A 50 -6.21 2.42 -9.54
CA ILE A 50 -6.36 1.36 -8.54
C ILE A 50 -6.40 0.00 -9.22
N TRP A 51 -5.65 -0.94 -8.68
CA TRP A 51 -5.70 -2.36 -9.05
C TRP A 51 -6.13 -3.16 -7.83
N VAL A 52 -6.90 -4.20 -8.09
CA VAL A 52 -7.40 -5.09 -7.05
C VAL A 52 -6.93 -6.52 -7.33
N PHE A 53 -6.81 -7.30 -6.28
CA PHE A 53 -6.57 -8.73 -6.38
C PHE A 53 -7.87 -9.44 -6.01
N GLU A 54 -8.47 -10.10 -6.98
CA GLU A 54 -9.76 -10.79 -6.82
C GLU A 54 -9.57 -12.28 -6.93
N GLU A 55 -10.24 -13.01 -6.04
CA GLU A 55 -10.24 -14.47 -6.07
C GLU A 55 -11.64 -14.93 -5.70
N ARG A 56 -12.27 -15.72 -6.59
CA ARG A 56 -13.62 -16.25 -6.39
C ARG A 56 -14.66 -15.20 -6.05
N GLY A 57 -14.59 -14.06 -6.73
CA GLY A 57 -15.54 -12.97 -6.53
C GLY A 57 -15.29 -12.10 -5.31
N GLU A 58 -14.23 -12.36 -4.54
CA GLU A 58 -13.88 -11.60 -3.35
C GLU A 58 -12.62 -10.79 -3.59
N LEU A 59 -12.60 -9.53 -3.17
CA LEU A 59 -11.37 -8.74 -3.21
C LEU A 59 -10.52 -9.07 -1.99
N LEU A 60 -9.29 -9.49 -2.23
CA LEU A 60 -8.33 -9.83 -1.17
C LEU A 60 -7.41 -8.68 -0.82
N GLY A 61 -7.22 -7.74 -1.73
CA GLY A 61 -6.35 -6.60 -1.52
C GLY A 61 -6.44 -5.62 -2.66
N PHE A 62 -5.80 -4.47 -2.48
CA PHE A 62 -5.74 -3.45 -3.52
C PHE A 62 -4.47 -2.62 -3.39
N MET A 63 -4.09 -1.96 -4.48
CA MET A 63 -3.08 -0.91 -4.46
C MET A 63 -3.55 0.28 -5.27
N ALA A 64 -3.11 1.47 -4.88
CA ALA A 64 -3.49 2.71 -5.52
C ALA A 64 -2.25 3.55 -5.83
N LEU A 65 -2.16 4.03 -7.07
CA LEU A 65 -1.08 4.89 -7.53
C LEU A 65 -1.61 6.28 -7.88
N VAL A 66 -0.90 7.30 -7.41
CA VAL A 66 -1.08 8.68 -7.86
C VAL A 66 0.26 9.06 -8.48
N ASP A 67 0.32 9.09 -9.81
CA ASP A 67 1.59 9.18 -10.55
C ASP A 67 2.52 8.04 -10.11
N ASP A 68 3.71 8.34 -9.61
CA ASP A 68 4.68 7.36 -9.11
C ASP A 68 4.57 7.10 -7.62
N TYR A 69 3.61 7.74 -6.95
CA TYR A 69 3.39 7.58 -5.53
C TYR A 69 2.44 6.41 -5.26
N LEU A 70 2.93 5.42 -4.55
CA LEU A 70 2.11 4.30 -4.07
C LEU A 70 1.34 4.78 -2.84
N ALA A 71 0.13 5.28 -3.08
CA ALA A 71 -0.70 5.91 -2.06
C ALA A 71 -1.31 4.88 -1.10
N ALA A 72 -1.50 3.65 -1.57
CA ALA A 72 -2.08 2.58 -0.75
C ALA A 72 -1.65 1.22 -1.28
N LEU A 73 -1.40 0.30 -0.37
CA LEU A 73 -1.24 -1.13 -0.66
C LEU A 73 -1.70 -1.89 0.58
N PHE A 74 -2.84 -2.53 0.49
CA PHE A 74 -3.47 -3.20 1.62
C PHE A 74 -4.00 -4.56 1.22
N VAL A 75 -3.86 -5.53 2.13
CA VAL A 75 -4.38 -6.90 1.96
C VAL A 75 -5.31 -7.18 3.14
N ARG A 76 -6.43 -7.85 2.88
CA ARG A 76 -7.32 -8.27 3.98
C ARG A 76 -6.51 -8.98 5.06
N PRO A 77 -6.73 -8.64 6.34
CA PRO A 77 -5.95 -9.25 7.42
C PRO A 77 -6.00 -10.78 7.43
N ASP A 78 -7.14 -11.37 7.11
CA ASP A 78 -7.32 -12.82 7.09
C ASP A 78 -6.81 -13.49 5.80
N ARG A 79 -6.25 -12.71 4.86
CA ARG A 79 -5.72 -13.20 3.59
C ARG A 79 -4.25 -12.89 3.39
N GLN A 80 -3.57 -12.40 4.41
CA GLN A 80 -2.14 -12.12 4.35
C GLN A 80 -1.34 -13.43 4.34
N GLY A 81 -0.09 -13.35 3.85
CA GLY A 81 0.78 -14.52 3.78
C GLY A 81 0.54 -15.43 2.57
N ARG A 82 -0.24 -14.99 1.59
CA ARG A 82 -0.56 -15.76 0.38
C ARG A 82 0.01 -15.16 -0.89
N GLY A 83 0.90 -14.17 -0.77
CA GLY A 83 1.51 -13.54 -1.94
C GLY A 83 0.68 -12.45 -2.59
N VAL A 84 -0.45 -12.06 -2.02
CA VAL A 84 -1.31 -11.00 -2.57
C VAL A 84 -0.57 -9.65 -2.57
N GLY A 85 0.05 -9.30 -1.44
CA GLY A 85 0.82 -8.07 -1.33
C GLY A 85 1.99 -8.03 -2.32
N HIS A 86 2.68 -9.15 -2.49
CA HIS A 86 3.76 -9.28 -3.47
C HIS A 86 3.25 -9.02 -4.89
N ALA A 87 2.13 -9.65 -5.26
CA ALA A 87 1.55 -9.50 -6.59
C ALA A 87 1.14 -8.06 -6.87
N LEU A 88 0.49 -7.41 -5.89
CA LEU A 88 0.10 -6.00 -6.00
C LEU A 88 1.31 -5.08 -6.14
N LEU A 89 2.37 -5.34 -5.37
CA LEU A 89 3.57 -4.53 -5.44
C LEU A 89 4.29 -4.70 -6.78
N GLN A 90 4.34 -5.91 -7.32
CA GLN A 90 4.93 -6.15 -8.65
C GLN A 90 4.17 -5.36 -9.73
N GLU A 91 2.85 -5.32 -9.65
CA GLU A 91 2.06 -4.52 -10.58
C GLU A 91 2.38 -3.03 -10.42
N ALA A 92 2.51 -2.54 -9.19
CA ALA A 92 2.89 -1.15 -8.94
C ALA A 92 4.26 -0.83 -9.55
N LYS A 93 5.24 -1.73 -9.39
CA LYS A 93 6.58 -1.56 -9.96
C LYS A 93 6.55 -1.49 -11.49
N SER A 94 5.61 -2.21 -12.12
CA SER A 94 5.49 -2.18 -13.58
C SER A 94 4.84 -0.90 -14.11
N LYS A 95 4.14 -0.16 -13.26
CA LYS A 95 3.37 1.03 -13.64
C LYS A 95 4.05 2.34 -13.25
N GLY A 96 4.85 2.35 -12.20
CA GLY A 96 5.51 3.56 -11.70
C GLY A 96 6.99 3.56 -12.01
N ALA A 97 7.47 4.57 -12.74
CA ALA A 97 8.89 4.65 -13.14
C ALA A 97 9.80 4.98 -11.96
N ARG A 98 9.30 5.75 -11.00
CA ARG A 98 10.05 6.18 -9.80
C ARG A 98 9.22 5.93 -8.56
N LEU A 99 8.86 4.68 -8.37
CA LEU A 99 7.94 4.27 -7.33
C LEU A 99 8.44 4.67 -5.94
N HIS A 100 7.61 5.37 -5.19
CA HIS A 100 7.90 5.79 -3.82
C HIS A 100 6.65 5.69 -2.98
N ALA A 101 6.83 5.64 -1.66
CA ALA A 101 5.73 5.46 -0.73
C ALA A 101 6.07 6.05 0.63
N ARG A 102 5.08 6.05 1.52
CA ARG A 102 5.25 6.39 2.93
C ARG A 102 4.73 5.23 3.76
N VAL A 103 5.42 4.95 4.85
CA VAL A 103 5.05 3.86 5.76
C VAL A 103 5.29 4.32 7.19
N PHE A 104 4.37 3.99 8.10
CA PHE A 104 4.55 4.32 9.50
C PHE A 104 5.77 3.59 10.07
N VAL A 105 6.61 4.34 10.79
CA VAL A 105 7.79 3.76 11.47
C VAL A 105 7.39 2.59 12.37
N GLU A 106 6.26 2.70 13.03
CA GLU A 106 5.77 1.70 13.99
C GLU A 106 5.14 0.47 13.33
N ASN A 107 4.93 0.49 12.01
CA ASN A 107 4.44 -0.66 11.27
C ASN A 107 5.62 -1.51 10.79
N ASP A 108 6.20 -2.28 11.71
CA ASP A 108 7.39 -3.09 11.44
C ASP A 108 7.19 -4.08 10.31
N GLN A 109 6.02 -4.68 10.21
CA GLN A 109 5.71 -5.67 9.18
C GLN A 109 5.79 -5.02 7.79
N ALA A 110 5.21 -3.84 7.62
CA ALA A 110 5.25 -3.13 6.35
C ALA A 110 6.67 -2.67 6.02
N VAL A 111 7.40 -2.14 6.99
CA VAL A 111 8.78 -1.70 6.78
C VAL A 111 9.63 -2.87 6.27
N ARG A 112 9.53 -4.04 6.92
CA ARG A 112 10.26 -5.24 6.49
C ARG A 112 9.82 -5.69 5.10
N PHE A 113 8.52 -5.65 4.82
CA PHE A 113 7.97 -6.02 3.52
C PHE A 113 8.58 -5.18 2.40
N TYR A 114 8.55 -3.85 2.55
CA TYR A 114 9.09 -2.96 1.53
C TYR A 114 10.61 -3.11 1.36
N ARG A 115 11.32 -3.27 2.46
CA ARG A 115 12.78 -3.46 2.38
C ARG A 115 13.15 -4.75 1.64
N ARG A 116 12.42 -5.84 1.90
CA ARG A 116 12.64 -7.09 1.16
C ARG A 116 12.37 -6.95 -0.34
N HIS A 117 11.54 -5.99 -0.72
CA HIS A 117 11.17 -5.77 -2.11
C HIS A 117 11.97 -4.65 -2.79
N GLY A 118 13.08 -4.25 -2.20
CA GLY A 118 14.01 -3.33 -2.83
C GLY A 118 13.78 -1.85 -2.54
N PHE A 119 12.98 -1.53 -1.54
CA PHE A 119 12.80 -0.13 -1.13
C PHE A 119 13.88 0.28 -0.14
N VAL A 120 14.35 1.51 -0.30
CA VAL A 120 15.30 2.15 0.62
C VAL A 120 14.63 3.31 1.34
N ILE A 121 15.08 3.58 2.56
CA ILE A 121 14.58 4.69 3.35
C ILE A 121 15.30 5.96 2.92
N GLU A 122 14.54 6.99 2.57
CA GLU A 122 15.07 8.29 2.13
C GLU A 122 14.98 9.37 3.20
N GLY A 123 14.08 9.22 4.16
CA GLY A 123 13.89 10.21 5.19
C GLY A 123 12.71 9.87 6.07
N GLU A 124 12.47 10.76 7.03
CA GLU A 124 11.40 10.61 8.00
C GLU A 124 10.61 11.92 8.07
N GLU A 125 9.30 11.81 8.26
CA GLU A 125 8.42 12.96 8.40
C GLU A 125 7.29 12.62 9.36
N THR A 126 6.51 13.62 9.75
CA THR A 126 5.36 13.42 10.63
C THR A 126 4.09 13.37 9.80
N ASP A 127 3.26 12.35 10.05
CA ASP A 127 1.96 12.26 9.39
C ASP A 127 1.03 13.34 9.97
N PRO A 128 0.51 14.26 9.13
CA PRO A 128 -0.34 15.34 9.63
C PRO A 128 -1.67 14.87 10.21
N LEU A 129 -2.17 13.71 9.78
CA LEU A 129 -3.44 13.19 10.27
C LEU A 129 -3.32 12.59 11.66
N THR A 130 -2.27 11.79 11.90
CA THR A 130 -2.13 11.02 13.15
C THR A 130 -1.08 11.56 14.10
N GLY A 131 -0.15 12.40 13.60
CA GLY A 131 0.99 12.85 14.40
C GLY A 131 2.10 11.83 14.55
N HIS A 132 1.95 10.63 13.97
CA HIS A 132 2.94 9.57 14.07
C HIS A 132 4.00 9.70 12.99
N PRO A 133 5.23 9.21 13.25
CA PRO A 133 6.31 9.32 12.26
C PRO A 133 6.11 8.36 11.08
N LEU A 134 6.40 8.89 9.90
CA LEU A 134 6.40 8.15 8.64
C LEU A 134 7.80 8.08 8.07
N LEU A 135 8.13 6.96 7.46
CA LEU A 135 9.33 6.84 6.63
C LEU A 135 8.94 7.11 5.18
N ARG A 136 9.74 7.93 4.51
CA ARG A 136 9.68 8.06 3.05
C ARG A 136 10.58 7.00 2.45
N ILE A 137 10.03 6.19 1.57
CA ILE A 137 10.75 5.07 0.96
C ILE A 137 10.65 5.12 -0.55
N ARG A 138 11.65 4.61 -1.22
CA ARG A 138 11.73 4.59 -2.68
C ARG A 138 12.24 3.23 -3.16
N PHE A 139 11.62 2.73 -4.22
CA PHE A 139 12.10 1.52 -4.87
C PHE A 139 13.37 1.81 -5.66
N VAL A 140 14.38 0.99 -5.44
CA VAL A 140 15.65 1.05 -6.17
C VAL A 140 15.80 -0.25 -6.91
N GLU A 141 15.73 -0.19 -8.23
CA GLU A 141 15.93 -1.35 -9.05
C GLU A 141 17.42 -1.72 -9.06
N GLN A 142 17.73 -2.95 -8.70
CA GLN A 142 19.10 -3.43 -8.81
C GLN A 142 19.42 -3.72 -10.27
N PRO A 143 20.47 -3.10 -10.83
CA PRO A 143 20.88 -3.43 -12.19
C PRO A 143 21.20 -4.92 -12.31
N ALA A 144 20.78 -5.54 -13.41
CA ALA A 144 21.07 -6.94 -13.68
C ALA A 144 22.57 -7.22 -13.65
N MET A 145 23.37 -6.22 -14.01
CA MET A 145 24.84 -6.31 -13.99
C MET A 145 25.39 -6.55 -12.58
N LEU A 146 24.75 -5.96 -11.54
CA LEU A 146 25.18 -6.20 -10.16
C LEU A 146 24.85 -7.61 -9.71
N ALA A 147 23.73 -8.14 -10.16
CA ALA A 147 23.36 -9.52 -9.85
C ALA A 147 24.26 -10.53 -10.51
N ALA A 148 24.86 -10.18 -11.66
CA ALA A 148 25.74 -11.05 -12.42
C ALA A 148 27.23 -10.88 -12.04
N ALA A 149 27.56 -9.87 -11.26
CA ALA A 149 28.93 -9.60 -10.86
C ALA A 149 29.47 -10.72 -9.95
N PRO A 150 30.61 -11.27 -10.19
CA PRO A 150 31.19 -12.29 -9.33
C PRO A 150 31.64 -11.74 -7.98
#